data_e51e704e1c6c0bc27f9cba7ffc907da4
#
_entry.id   e51e704e1c6c0bc27f9cba7ffc907da4
#
_cell.length_a   1.000
_cell.length_b   1.000
_cell.length_c   1.000
_cell.angle_alpha   90.00
_cell.angle_beta   90.00
_cell.angle_gamma   90.00
#
_symmetry.space_group_name_H-M   'P 1'
#
loop_
_entity.id
_entity.type
_entity.pdbx_description
1 polymer ?
#
loop_
_entity_poly.entity_id
_entity_poly.type
_entity_poly.pdbx_seq_one_letter_code
_entity_poly.pdbx_strand_id
1 'polypeptide(L)'
;QGITTVIVGQDGFSPYPLKDFIKDIEELGVTINIGSYVGHNTIRYEILKENFQRTANENEVVLMAEMLKSELSSGAIGLSTGLEYDPGIHSNRSEVMTLAQVTADAGGRYISHIRSEDRWFEDAIDEIIEIGRHTKMPVQISHLKMAQKSLWYQAPRILEKLDQAIKEGIN
;
A
#
# COMPACT_ATOMS: atom_id res chain seq x y z
N GLN A 1 -20.95 17.73 -7.05
CA GLN A 1 -20.76 17.20 -5.68
C GLN A 1 -19.51 17.78 -5.01
N GLY A 2 -18.75 18.66 -5.69
CA GLY A 2 -17.57 19.34 -5.11
C GLY A 2 -16.29 18.50 -5.04
N ILE A 3 -16.27 17.29 -5.59
CA ILE A 3 -15.03 16.49 -5.69
C ILE A 3 -14.22 17.01 -6.87
N THR A 4 -13.02 17.50 -6.59
CA THR A 4 -12.11 18.08 -7.59
C THR A 4 -10.86 17.21 -7.82
N THR A 5 -10.61 16.23 -6.96
CA THR A 5 -9.45 15.33 -7.04
C THR A 5 -9.87 13.93 -6.60
N VAL A 6 -9.45 12.93 -7.35
CA VAL A 6 -9.56 11.51 -6.97
C VAL A 6 -8.21 10.84 -7.03
N ILE A 7 -8.01 9.87 -6.14
CA ILE A 7 -6.82 9.02 -6.13
C ILE A 7 -7.28 7.59 -6.39
N VAL A 8 -6.65 6.93 -7.35
CA VAL A 8 -6.90 5.52 -7.69
C VAL A 8 -5.72 4.65 -7.31
N GLY A 9 -5.85 3.34 -7.50
CA GLY A 9 -4.76 2.41 -7.22
C GLY A 9 -4.61 2.05 -5.75
N GLN A 10 -5.67 2.15 -4.92
CA GLN A 10 -5.66 1.69 -3.52
C GLN A 10 -5.70 0.16 -3.45
N ASP A 11 -5.45 -0.34 -2.22
CA ASP A 11 -5.64 -1.74 -1.83
C ASP A 11 -4.87 -2.75 -2.69
N GLY A 12 -3.69 -2.32 -3.17
CA GLY A 12 -2.74 -3.20 -3.86
C GLY A 12 -2.93 -3.36 -5.37
N PHE A 13 -4.00 -2.86 -5.96
CA PHE A 13 -4.21 -2.92 -7.40
C PHE A 13 -4.20 -1.54 -8.03
N SER A 14 -3.49 -1.39 -9.14
CA SER A 14 -3.40 -0.13 -9.87
C SER A 14 -3.38 -0.36 -11.39
N PRO A 15 -3.71 0.67 -12.19
CA PRO A 15 -3.37 0.66 -13.60
C PRO A 15 -1.86 0.43 -13.81
N TYR A 16 -1.52 -0.33 -14.84
CA TYR A 16 -0.13 -0.62 -15.21
C TYR A 16 0.01 -0.82 -16.73
N PRO A 17 1.01 -0.23 -17.39
CA PRO A 17 1.91 0.80 -16.87
C PRO A 17 1.20 2.14 -16.58
N LEU A 18 1.62 2.83 -15.52
CA LEU A 18 0.98 4.08 -15.11
C LEU A 18 1.05 5.16 -16.20
N LYS A 19 2.15 5.25 -16.92
CA LYS A 19 2.33 6.21 -18.03
C LYS A 19 1.26 6.08 -19.12
N ASP A 20 0.82 4.86 -19.42
CA ASP A 20 -0.20 4.60 -20.42
C ASP A 20 -1.57 5.04 -19.90
N PHE A 21 -1.86 4.74 -18.63
CA PHE A 21 -3.06 5.22 -17.96
C PHE A 21 -3.13 6.76 -17.92
N ILE A 22 -2.04 7.44 -17.59
CA ILE A 22 -1.99 8.92 -17.59
C ILE A 22 -2.28 9.45 -19.00
N LYS A 23 -1.66 8.88 -20.02
CA LYS A 23 -1.89 9.27 -21.42
C LYS A 23 -3.36 9.11 -21.81
N ASP A 24 -3.98 7.99 -21.47
CA ASP A 24 -5.39 7.72 -21.78
C ASP A 24 -6.31 8.76 -21.09
N ILE A 25 -6.02 9.11 -19.82
CA ILE A 25 -6.75 10.14 -19.08
C ILE A 25 -6.62 11.52 -19.73
N GLU A 26 -5.41 11.90 -20.18
CA GLU A 26 -5.16 13.16 -20.87
C GLU A 26 -5.88 13.23 -22.20
N GLU A 27 -5.87 12.14 -22.99
CA GLU A 27 -6.58 12.05 -24.27
C GLU A 27 -8.11 12.12 -24.10
N LEU A 28 -8.64 11.54 -23.04
CA LEU A 28 -10.09 11.60 -22.70
C LEU A 28 -10.54 12.99 -22.25
N GLY A 29 -9.64 13.80 -21.69
CA GLY A 29 -9.96 15.17 -21.25
C GLY A 29 -10.86 15.19 -20.01
N VAL A 30 -10.41 14.62 -18.90
CA VAL A 30 -11.18 14.58 -17.63
C VAL A 30 -11.28 15.95 -16.98
N THR A 31 -12.35 16.17 -16.22
CA THR A 31 -12.67 17.46 -15.57
C THR A 31 -12.20 17.58 -14.13
N ILE A 32 -11.55 16.56 -13.59
CA ILE A 32 -11.04 16.49 -12.23
C ILE A 32 -9.57 16.09 -12.23
N ASN A 33 -8.85 16.41 -11.15
CA ASN A 33 -7.49 15.90 -10.97
C ASN A 33 -7.51 14.42 -10.62
N ILE A 34 -6.59 13.64 -11.21
CA ILE A 34 -6.43 12.21 -10.96
C ILE A 34 -4.99 11.94 -10.56
N GLY A 35 -4.79 11.22 -9.47
CA GLY A 35 -3.51 10.63 -9.07
C GLY A 35 -3.65 9.14 -8.89
N SER A 36 -2.53 8.40 -8.91
CA SER A 36 -2.53 6.96 -8.70
C SER A 36 -1.43 6.52 -7.74
N TYR A 37 -1.74 5.54 -6.91
CA TYR A 37 -0.74 4.70 -6.27
C TYR A 37 -0.25 3.64 -7.25
N VAL A 38 0.91 3.04 -6.94
CA VAL A 38 1.35 1.77 -7.53
C VAL A 38 0.86 0.64 -6.63
N GLY A 39 0.16 -0.32 -7.21
CA GLY A 39 -0.36 -1.46 -6.48
C GLY A 39 0.68 -2.57 -6.30
N HIS A 40 1.00 -2.94 -5.06
CA HIS A 40 1.86 -4.07 -4.74
C HIS A 40 1.38 -5.39 -5.37
N ASN A 41 0.07 -5.63 -5.32
CA ASN A 41 -0.54 -6.83 -5.90
C ASN A 41 -0.37 -6.86 -7.43
N THR A 42 -0.49 -5.70 -8.08
CA THR A 42 -0.19 -5.55 -9.51
C THR A 42 1.28 -5.91 -9.80
N ILE A 43 2.24 -5.36 -9.03
CA ILE A 43 3.66 -5.69 -9.16
C ILE A 43 3.90 -7.18 -8.96
N ARG A 44 3.31 -7.79 -7.93
CA ARG A 44 3.47 -9.23 -7.68
C ARG A 44 2.97 -10.07 -8.84
N TYR A 45 1.79 -9.77 -9.40
CA TYR A 45 1.29 -10.46 -10.57
C TYR A 45 2.20 -10.29 -11.78
N GLU A 46 2.74 -9.11 -12.01
CA GLU A 46 3.62 -8.86 -13.13
C GLU A 46 4.95 -9.64 -13.03
N ILE A 47 5.53 -9.76 -11.85
CA ILE A 47 6.81 -10.45 -11.63
C ILE A 47 6.63 -11.96 -11.46
N LEU A 48 5.64 -12.40 -10.66
CA LEU A 48 5.49 -13.81 -10.30
C LEU A 48 4.56 -14.58 -11.25
N LYS A 49 3.73 -13.86 -12.02
CA LYS A 49 2.75 -14.44 -12.95
C LYS A 49 1.88 -15.50 -12.23
N GLU A 50 1.70 -16.67 -12.84
CA GLU A 50 0.92 -17.77 -12.28
C GLU A 50 1.48 -18.35 -10.96
N ASN A 51 2.72 -18.00 -10.60
CA ASN A 51 3.42 -18.57 -9.44
C ASN A 51 3.40 -17.65 -8.21
N PHE A 52 2.37 -16.82 -8.07
CA PHE A 52 2.28 -15.78 -7.04
C PHE A 52 1.94 -16.31 -5.64
N GLN A 53 1.42 -17.54 -5.52
CA GLN A 53 0.96 -18.11 -4.24
C GLN A 53 2.12 -18.64 -3.36
N ARG A 54 3.16 -17.85 -3.25
CA ARG A 54 4.34 -18.12 -2.43
C ARG A 54 5.06 -16.82 -2.07
N THR A 55 5.96 -16.90 -1.10
CA THR A 55 6.90 -15.81 -0.83
C THR A 55 7.82 -15.60 -2.05
N ALA A 56 8.04 -14.33 -2.41
CA ALA A 56 9.03 -13.97 -3.43
C ALA A 56 10.46 -14.22 -2.92
N ASN A 57 11.35 -14.62 -3.81
CA ASN A 57 12.77 -14.70 -3.50
C ASN A 57 13.44 -13.31 -3.63
N GLU A 58 14.70 -13.19 -3.18
CA GLU A 58 15.42 -11.92 -3.17
C GLU A 58 15.54 -11.27 -4.55
N ASN A 59 15.79 -12.04 -5.62
CA ASN A 59 15.89 -11.51 -6.98
C ASN A 59 14.53 -10.98 -7.47
N GLU A 60 13.43 -11.65 -7.13
CA GLU A 60 12.09 -11.21 -7.47
C GLU A 60 11.72 -9.92 -6.73
N VAL A 61 12.11 -9.78 -5.46
CA VAL A 61 11.94 -8.53 -4.71
C VAL A 61 12.74 -7.39 -5.33
N VAL A 62 13.95 -7.64 -5.82
CA VAL A 62 14.74 -6.64 -6.57
C VAL A 62 14.00 -6.21 -7.83
N LEU A 63 13.46 -7.15 -8.62
CA LEU A 63 12.69 -6.82 -9.83
C LEU A 63 11.41 -6.02 -9.49
N MET A 64 10.72 -6.38 -8.42
CA MET A 64 9.57 -5.60 -7.91
C MET A 64 9.97 -4.17 -7.55
N ALA A 65 11.11 -4.01 -6.88
CA ALA A 65 11.64 -2.70 -6.50
C ALA A 65 12.01 -1.83 -7.72
N GLU A 66 12.61 -2.42 -8.75
CA GLU A 66 12.91 -1.72 -10.00
C GLU A 66 11.64 -1.27 -10.73
N MET A 67 10.65 -2.16 -10.82
CA MET A 67 9.35 -1.85 -11.39
C MET A 67 8.65 -0.70 -10.64
N LEU A 68 8.63 -0.77 -9.31
CA LEU A 68 8.07 0.28 -8.46
C LEU A 68 8.77 1.62 -8.68
N LYS A 69 10.10 1.65 -8.76
CA LYS A 69 10.87 2.88 -9.08
C LYS A 69 10.47 3.49 -10.40
N SER A 70 10.27 2.67 -11.43
CA SER A 70 9.83 3.11 -12.75
C SER A 70 8.45 3.78 -12.68
N GLU A 71 7.50 3.15 -12.00
CA GLU A 71 6.15 3.68 -11.85
C GLU A 71 6.10 4.96 -10.99
N LEU A 72 6.88 5.03 -9.90
CA LEU A 72 7.04 6.25 -9.10
C LEU A 72 7.63 7.40 -9.95
N SER A 73 8.62 7.10 -10.79
CA SER A 73 9.21 8.08 -11.71
C SER A 73 8.23 8.54 -12.80
N SER A 74 7.20 7.74 -13.08
CA SER A 74 6.13 8.09 -14.02
C SER A 74 5.02 8.95 -13.38
N GLY A 75 5.15 9.31 -12.10
CA GLY A 75 4.24 10.24 -11.41
C GLY A 75 3.29 9.58 -10.40
N ALA A 76 3.50 8.32 -10.03
CA ALA A 76 2.75 7.71 -8.93
C ALA A 76 3.03 8.43 -7.60
N ILE A 77 2.00 8.54 -6.75
CA ILE A 77 2.10 9.25 -5.47
C ILE A 77 2.63 8.38 -4.33
N GLY A 78 2.80 7.08 -4.56
CA GLY A 78 3.27 6.14 -3.55
C GLY A 78 2.90 4.69 -3.85
N LEU A 79 3.00 3.86 -2.83
CA LEU A 79 2.72 2.41 -2.86
C LEU A 79 1.41 2.11 -2.13
N SER A 80 0.56 1.29 -2.73
CA SER A 80 -0.59 0.68 -2.04
C SER A 80 -0.40 -0.82 -1.88
N THR A 81 -0.93 -1.40 -0.79
CA THR A 81 -0.92 -2.84 -0.57
C THR A 81 -2.30 -3.36 -0.21
N GLY A 82 -2.59 -4.60 -0.60
CA GLY A 82 -3.72 -5.39 -0.14
C GLY A 82 -3.19 -6.71 0.39
N LEU A 83 -3.01 -6.82 1.71
CA LEU A 83 -2.25 -7.89 2.34
C LEU A 83 -3.11 -9.03 2.90
N GLU A 84 -4.43 -8.93 2.81
CA GLU A 84 -5.38 -9.94 3.30
C GLU A 84 -5.92 -10.84 2.18
N TYR A 85 -5.56 -10.58 0.92
CA TYR A 85 -6.02 -11.33 -0.25
C TYR A 85 -4.93 -11.50 -1.32
N ASP A 86 -5.17 -12.38 -2.29
CA ASP A 86 -4.25 -12.68 -3.39
C ASP A 86 -3.91 -11.42 -4.22
N PRO A 87 -2.66 -11.30 -4.65
CA PRO A 87 -1.47 -12.08 -4.30
C PRO A 87 -0.72 -11.56 -3.06
N GLY A 88 -1.16 -10.45 -2.46
CA GLY A 88 -0.48 -9.75 -1.37
C GLY A 88 -0.36 -10.59 -0.09
N ILE A 89 -1.33 -11.46 0.17
CA ILE A 89 -1.36 -12.34 1.35
C ILE A 89 -0.14 -13.27 1.43
N HIS A 90 0.49 -13.60 0.30
CA HIS A 90 1.67 -14.47 0.22
C HIS A 90 2.99 -13.72 0.41
N SER A 91 2.94 -12.38 0.54
CA SER A 91 4.13 -11.58 0.81
C SER A 91 4.54 -11.67 2.27
N ASN A 92 5.83 -11.70 2.54
CA ASN A 92 6.35 -11.51 3.88
C ASN A 92 6.58 -10.02 4.21
N ARG A 93 6.80 -9.71 5.48
CA ARG A 93 7.03 -8.34 5.94
C ARG A 93 8.29 -7.70 5.35
N SER A 94 9.33 -8.49 5.09
CA SER A 94 10.58 -7.94 4.53
C SER A 94 10.40 -7.48 3.08
N GLU A 95 9.61 -8.19 2.26
CA GLU A 95 9.23 -7.76 0.92
C GLU A 95 8.50 -6.41 0.97
N VAL A 96 7.45 -6.31 1.80
CA VAL A 96 6.68 -5.07 1.95
C VAL A 96 7.54 -3.92 2.44
N MET A 97 8.40 -4.16 3.44
CA MET A 97 9.31 -3.16 3.99
C MET A 97 10.32 -2.67 2.94
N THR A 98 10.87 -3.58 2.12
CA THR A 98 11.80 -3.21 1.04
C THR A 98 11.12 -2.28 0.03
N LEU A 99 9.91 -2.60 -0.40
CA LEU A 99 9.15 -1.76 -1.33
C LEU A 99 8.70 -0.43 -0.69
N ALA A 100 8.35 -0.46 0.59
CA ALA A 100 8.04 0.75 1.35
C ALA A 100 9.26 1.68 1.44
N GLN A 101 10.47 1.15 1.66
CA GLN A 101 11.69 1.95 1.67
C GLN A 101 11.97 2.58 0.30
N VAL A 102 11.82 1.83 -0.79
CA VAL A 102 11.93 2.36 -2.16
C VAL A 102 10.95 3.52 -2.39
N THR A 103 9.73 3.39 -1.86
CA THR A 103 8.71 4.45 -1.95
C THR A 103 9.10 5.69 -1.16
N ALA A 104 9.61 5.51 0.06
CA ALA A 104 10.07 6.60 0.92
C ALA A 104 11.26 7.35 0.29
N ASP A 105 12.23 6.62 -0.27
CA ASP A 105 13.39 7.20 -0.96
C ASP A 105 12.99 8.06 -2.17
N ALA A 106 11.86 7.75 -2.79
CA ALA A 106 11.27 8.55 -3.87
C ALA A 106 10.37 9.71 -3.36
N GLY A 107 10.25 9.91 -2.05
CA GLY A 107 9.38 10.93 -1.47
C GLY A 107 7.88 10.61 -1.53
N GLY A 108 7.52 9.35 -1.74
CA GLY A 108 6.14 8.87 -1.82
C GLY A 108 5.47 8.65 -0.46
N ARG A 109 4.31 8.04 -0.50
CA ARG A 109 3.51 7.66 0.69
C ARG A 109 3.01 6.23 0.58
N TYR A 110 2.60 5.67 1.70
CA TYR A 110 2.12 4.28 1.77
C TYR A 110 0.66 4.22 2.22
N ILE A 111 -0.14 3.37 1.56
CA ILE A 111 -1.51 3.06 1.99
C ILE A 111 -1.73 1.55 1.96
N SER A 112 -2.47 1.02 2.92
CA SER A 112 -2.67 -0.42 3.04
C SER A 112 -4.09 -0.82 3.42
N HIS A 113 -4.68 -1.73 2.64
CA HIS A 113 -5.55 -2.74 3.21
C HIS A 113 -4.66 -3.68 4.00
N ILE A 114 -4.71 -3.61 5.31
CA ILE A 114 -3.77 -4.26 6.22
C ILE A 114 -3.86 -5.79 6.17
N ARG A 115 -2.87 -6.48 6.70
CA ARG A 115 -2.69 -7.95 6.58
C ARG A 115 -3.79 -8.77 7.23
N SER A 116 -4.50 -8.21 8.21
CA SER A 116 -5.68 -8.82 8.81
C SER A 116 -6.60 -7.75 9.41
N GLU A 117 -7.89 -7.88 9.14
CA GLU A 117 -8.94 -7.06 9.74
C GLU A 117 -9.71 -7.82 10.84
N ASP A 118 -9.30 -9.07 11.12
CA ASP A 118 -9.94 -9.96 12.09
C ASP A 118 -8.97 -10.38 13.21
N ARG A 119 -8.73 -11.67 13.37
CA ARG A 119 -7.97 -12.28 14.50
C ARG A 119 -6.53 -11.77 14.66
N TRP A 120 -5.88 -11.30 13.58
CA TRP A 120 -4.52 -10.78 13.61
C TRP A 120 -4.47 -9.26 13.43
N PHE A 121 -5.60 -8.59 13.72
CA PHE A 121 -5.78 -7.16 13.49
C PHE A 121 -4.70 -6.31 14.16
N GLU A 122 -4.40 -6.56 15.45
CA GLU A 122 -3.40 -5.79 16.17
C GLU A 122 -1.99 -5.96 15.58
N ASP A 123 -1.63 -7.17 15.18
CA ASP A 123 -0.35 -7.47 14.53
C ASP A 123 -0.22 -6.77 13.16
N ALA A 124 -1.33 -6.64 12.44
CA ALA A 124 -1.39 -5.89 11.19
C ALA A 124 -1.27 -4.36 11.42
N ILE A 125 -1.81 -3.83 12.52
CA ILE A 125 -1.61 -2.44 12.94
C ILE A 125 -0.13 -2.21 13.31
N ASP A 126 0.50 -3.13 14.01
CA ASP A 126 1.93 -3.03 14.33
C ASP A 126 2.80 -3.02 13.07
N GLU A 127 2.47 -3.80 12.04
CA GLU A 127 3.19 -3.82 10.77
C GLU A 127 3.17 -2.43 10.08
N ILE A 128 2.01 -1.78 9.98
CA ILE A 128 1.95 -0.46 9.32
C ILE A 128 2.62 0.64 10.15
N ILE A 129 2.51 0.59 11.49
CA ILE A 129 3.22 1.51 12.39
C ILE A 129 4.75 1.34 12.22
N GLU A 130 5.24 0.10 12.12
CA GLU A 130 6.65 -0.18 11.91
C GLU A 130 7.16 0.36 10.57
N ILE A 131 6.36 0.21 9.50
CA ILE A 131 6.67 0.81 8.19
C ILE A 131 6.83 2.32 8.33
N GLY A 132 5.88 3.02 8.94
CA GLY A 132 5.97 4.47 9.16
C GLY A 132 7.15 4.87 10.03
N ARG A 133 7.44 4.11 11.09
CA ARG A 133 8.57 4.35 12.00
C ARG A 133 9.91 4.18 11.29
N HIS A 134 10.06 3.14 10.48
CA HIS A 134 11.31 2.83 9.77
C HIS A 134 11.56 3.82 8.63
N THR A 135 10.58 4.03 7.77
CA THR A 135 10.72 4.79 6.53
C THR A 135 10.56 6.31 6.71
N LYS A 136 9.94 6.75 7.80
CA LYS A 136 9.57 8.16 8.06
C LYS A 136 8.61 8.77 7.02
N MET A 137 8.06 7.98 6.10
CA MET A 137 7.07 8.47 5.17
C MET A 137 5.65 8.43 5.77
N PRO A 138 4.70 9.22 5.23
CA PRO A 138 3.30 9.12 5.63
C PRO A 138 2.72 7.75 5.32
N VAL A 139 2.02 7.17 6.29
CA VAL A 139 1.35 5.87 6.16
C VAL A 139 -0.15 6.01 6.43
N GLN A 140 -0.97 5.26 5.73
CA GLN A 140 -2.42 5.31 5.84
C GLN A 140 -3.03 3.91 5.86
N ILE A 141 -3.98 3.67 6.75
CA ILE A 141 -4.85 2.49 6.72
C ILE A 141 -6.05 2.84 5.83
N SER A 142 -6.31 2.03 4.79
CA SER A 142 -7.37 2.31 3.79
C SER A 142 -8.75 2.48 4.40
N HIS A 143 -9.14 1.58 5.28
CA HIS A 143 -10.48 1.49 5.88
C HIS A 143 -10.38 0.80 7.24
N LEU A 144 -10.01 1.55 8.25
CA LEU A 144 -9.84 1.03 9.61
C LEU A 144 -11.14 0.41 10.13
N LYS A 145 -11.13 -0.92 10.32
CA LYS A 145 -12.23 -1.67 10.92
C LYS A 145 -11.76 -2.94 11.58
N MET A 146 -12.45 -3.35 12.62
CA MET A 146 -12.33 -4.68 13.23
C MET A 146 -13.48 -5.52 12.70
N ALA A 147 -13.21 -6.40 11.74
CA ALA A 147 -14.23 -7.20 11.05
C ALA A 147 -14.87 -8.22 11.99
N GLN A 148 -14.15 -8.72 13.00
CA GLN A 148 -14.66 -9.71 13.95
C GLN A 148 -15.30 -9.05 15.17
N LYS A 149 -16.62 -9.20 15.34
CA LYS A 149 -17.40 -8.63 16.46
C LYS A 149 -16.83 -8.97 17.84
N SER A 150 -16.31 -10.18 18.03
CA SER A 150 -15.72 -10.62 19.29
C SER A 150 -14.47 -9.82 19.71
N LEU A 151 -13.89 -9.03 18.79
CA LEU A 151 -12.72 -8.19 19.05
C LEU A 151 -13.08 -6.73 19.34
N TRP A 152 -14.33 -6.29 19.17
CA TRP A 152 -14.70 -4.87 19.27
C TRP A 152 -14.41 -4.24 20.64
N TYR A 153 -14.37 -5.04 21.71
CA TYR A 153 -13.98 -4.56 23.04
C TYR A 153 -12.54 -4.03 23.10
N GLN A 154 -11.70 -4.37 22.11
CA GLN A 154 -10.31 -3.90 22.00
C GLN A 154 -10.18 -2.55 21.29
N ALA A 155 -11.25 -2.01 20.71
CA ALA A 155 -11.19 -0.77 19.94
C ALA A 155 -10.53 0.40 20.69
N PRO A 156 -10.80 0.65 22.00
CA PRO A 156 -10.13 1.72 22.74
C PRO A 156 -8.60 1.54 22.77
N ARG A 157 -8.12 0.31 22.96
CA ARG A 157 -6.69 0.00 23.00
C ARG A 157 -6.02 0.22 21.65
N ILE A 158 -6.70 -0.12 20.56
CA ILE A 158 -6.17 0.10 19.20
C ILE A 158 -6.09 1.60 18.89
N LEU A 159 -7.11 2.37 19.26
CA LEU A 159 -7.09 3.83 19.08
C LEU A 159 -5.94 4.46 19.89
N GLU A 160 -5.75 4.05 21.15
CA GLU A 160 -4.64 4.51 21.98
C GLU A 160 -3.27 4.17 21.36
N LYS A 161 -3.11 2.98 20.75
CA LYS A 161 -1.90 2.58 20.03
C LYS A 161 -1.63 3.50 18.83
N LEU A 162 -2.66 3.83 18.04
CA LEU A 162 -2.54 4.75 16.91
C LEU A 162 -2.21 6.17 17.39
N ASP A 163 -2.87 6.67 18.44
CA ASP A 163 -2.57 7.97 19.06
C ASP A 163 -1.12 8.03 19.57
N GLN A 164 -0.62 6.94 20.13
CA GLN A 164 0.77 6.86 20.56
C GLN A 164 1.74 6.91 19.38
N ALA A 165 1.46 6.20 18.29
CA ALA A 165 2.27 6.27 17.07
C ALA A 165 2.34 7.71 16.50
N ILE A 166 1.21 8.43 16.49
CA ILE A 166 1.17 9.84 16.09
C ILE A 166 2.04 10.71 17.01
N LYS A 167 1.98 10.51 18.34
CA LYS A 167 2.83 11.23 19.30
C LYS A 167 4.32 10.95 19.12
N GLU A 168 4.68 9.76 18.62
CA GLU A 168 6.05 9.38 18.24
C GLU A 168 6.51 10.03 16.92
N GLY A 169 5.62 10.78 16.25
CA GLY A 169 5.92 11.48 15.00
C GLY A 169 5.70 10.63 13.74
N ILE A 170 4.98 9.52 13.85
CA ILE A 170 4.53 8.75 12.67
C ILE A 170 3.31 9.45 12.11
N ASN A 171 3.37 9.79 10.82
CA ASN A 171 2.31 10.52 10.11
C ASN A 171 1.46 9.58 9.29
#